data_dda905423f14e043b4378aba306cbf80
#
_entry.id   dda905423f14e043b4378aba306cbf80
#
_cell.length_a   1.000
_cell.length_b   1.000
_cell.length_c   1.000
_cell.angle_alpha   90.00
_cell.angle_beta   90.00
_cell.angle_gamma   90.00
#
_symmetry.space_group_name_H-M   'P 1'
#
loop_
_entity.id
_entity.type
_entity.pdbx_description
1 polymer ?
#
loop_
_entity_poly.entity_id
_entity_poly.type
_entity_poly.pdbx_seq_one_letter_code
_entity_poly.pdbx_strand_id
1 'polypeptide(L)'
;MKQRAAAGEIAGGALIVADRQTAGRGRHERTWASPAGQNLYFNILIPLDGIPLASAPQITQVAALTFAEVFKSLQDESNAQGLGNKSLGKVTVKWPNDILCGKHKFCGVLAEVVYVKKLMPNQVRHDVGDQVRHDVSGQVRHDLAVSMGVGINVNSSPLDYAHLGRAVTTLKDICGRSINREKLLQMLIGNLERAVGQFRAFGIRPWVAAWKRMDQFIGARGTIIVNNRCTDANRDSGEGATKKTGCILDMQDDGSLLFKCDDGTVETVYSADLEI
;
A
#
# COMPACT_ATOMS: atom_id res chain seq x y z
N MET A 1 8.76 -11.05 4.59
CA MET A 1 8.87 -10.87 3.13
C MET A 1 10.25 -10.39 2.70
N LYS A 2 10.71 -9.18 3.05
CA LYS A 2 11.98 -8.58 2.59
C LYS A 2 13.21 -9.47 2.80
N GLN A 3 13.42 -10.01 4.01
CA GLN A 3 14.57 -10.88 4.30
C GLN A 3 14.57 -12.15 3.44
N ARG A 4 13.41 -12.77 3.27
CA ARG A 4 13.27 -13.97 2.43
C ARG A 4 13.48 -13.69 0.94
N ALA A 5 13.05 -12.52 0.45
CA ALA A 5 13.31 -12.06 -0.92
C ALA A 5 14.81 -11.82 -1.15
N ALA A 6 15.47 -11.13 -0.22
CA ALA A 6 16.91 -10.88 -0.27
C ALA A 6 17.75 -12.17 -0.16
N ALA A 7 17.26 -13.18 0.57
CA ALA A 7 17.88 -14.50 0.65
C ALA A 7 17.64 -15.37 -0.61
N GLY A 8 16.71 -14.98 -1.49
CA GLY A 8 16.33 -15.78 -2.67
C GLY A 8 15.39 -16.94 -2.36
N GLU A 9 14.77 -16.93 -1.16
CA GLU A 9 13.82 -17.98 -0.73
C GLU A 9 12.43 -17.82 -1.38
N ILE A 10 12.11 -16.63 -1.87
CA ILE A 10 10.84 -16.32 -2.52
C ILE A 10 11.06 -15.47 -3.76
N ALA A 11 10.20 -15.68 -4.75
CA ALA A 11 10.21 -14.95 -6.03
C ALA A 11 9.06 -13.92 -6.10
N GLY A 12 9.02 -13.14 -7.16
CA GLY A 12 7.91 -12.25 -7.48
C GLY A 12 6.58 -12.99 -7.54
N GLY A 13 5.50 -12.34 -7.11
CA GLY A 13 4.17 -12.94 -6.95
C GLY A 13 3.96 -13.68 -5.62
N ALA A 14 4.99 -13.81 -4.76
CA ALA A 14 4.85 -14.47 -3.47
C ALA A 14 3.87 -13.70 -2.55
N LEU A 15 2.93 -14.43 -1.94
CA LEU A 15 1.97 -13.93 -0.97
C LEU A 15 2.23 -14.59 0.39
N ILE A 16 2.34 -13.78 1.44
CA ILE A 16 2.42 -14.23 2.83
C ILE A 16 1.21 -13.67 3.57
N VAL A 17 0.45 -14.55 4.23
CA VAL A 17 -0.67 -14.18 5.09
C VAL A 17 -0.31 -14.49 6.53
N ALA A 18 -0.71 -13.63 7.47
CA ALA A 18 -0.48 -13.82 8.90
C ALA A 18 -1.79 -13.66 9.68
N ASP A 19 -2.01 -14.52 10.67
CA ASP A 19 -3.14 -14.38 11.59
C ASP A 19 -2.92 -13.26 12.62
N ARG A 20 -1.64 -12.98 12.94
CA ARG A 20 -1.22 -11.94 13.87
C ARG A 20 0.14 -11.38 13.46
N GLN A 21 0.37 -10.10 13.71
CA GLN A 21 1.69 -9.50 13.61
C GLN A 21 2.19 -9.14 15.00
N THR A 22 3.41 -9.55 15.35
CA THR A 22 4.09 -9.20 16.61
C THR A 22 4.77 -7.84 16.53
N ALA A 23 5.11 -7.39 15.31
CA ALA A 23 5.75 -6.11 15.01
C ALA A 23 5.12 -5.49 13.76
N GLY A 24 3.77 -5.31 13.77
CA GLY A 24 3.05 -4.66 12.69
C GLY A 24 3.50 -3.21 12.50
N ARG A 25 3.86 -2.84 11.27
CA ARG A 25 4.40 -1.52 10.96
C ARG A 25 3.47 -0.74 10.04
N GLY A 26 3.31 0.54 10.34
CA GLY A 26 2.78 1.56 9.45
C GLY A 26 3.91 2.41 8.86
N ARG A 27 3.58 3.53 8.23
CA ARG A 27 4.54 4.53 7.76
C ARG A 27 5.18 5.25 8.97
N HIS A 28 6.41 5.74 8.79
CA HIS A 28 7.11 6.55 9.80
C HIS A 28 7.12 5.92 11.19
N GLU A 29 7.51 4.63 11.25
CA GLU A 29 7.66 3.87 12.50
C GLU A 29 6.39 3.71 13.36
N ARG A 30 5.22 4.13 12.84
CA ARG A 30 3.94 3.88 13.51
C ARG A 30 3.67 2.38 13.57
N THR A 31 3.10 1.94 14.67
CA THR A 31 2.67 0.55 14.83
C THR A 31 1.30 0.32 14.18
N TRP A 32 1.12 -0.88 13.62
CA TRP A 32 -0.17 -1.39 13.18
C TRP A 32 -0.68 -2.42 14.18
N ALA A 33 -1.79 -2.13 14.87
CA ALA A 33 -2.41 -3.07 15.81
C ALA A 33 -2.97 -4.28 15.06
N SER A 34 -2.61 -5.48 15.50
CA SER A 34 -2.89 -6.72 14.77
C SER A 34 -3.50 -7.78 15.71
N PRO A 35 -4.78 -7.64 16.14
CA PRO A 35 -5.49 -8.68 16.88
C PRO A 35 -5.50 -10.00 16.10
N ALA A 36 -5.31 -11.12 16.81
CA ALA A 36 -5.20 -12.42 16.18
C ALA A 36 -6.54 -12.95 15.63
N GLY A 37 -6.50 -13.63 14.49
CA GLY A 37 -7.57 -14.49 14.00
C GLY A 37 -8.81 -13.79 13.43
N GLN A 38 -8.95 -12.47 13.53
CA GLN A 38 -10.17 -11.75 13.13
C GLN A 38 -9.98 -10.85 11.91
N ASN A 39 -8.76 -10.46 11.63
CA ASN A 39 -8.43 -9.50 10.59
C ASN A 39 -7.65 -10.13 9.44
N LEU A 40 -7.30 -9.34 8.46
CA LEU A 40 -6.51 -9.78 7.33
C LEU A 40 -5.21 -8.99 7.26
N TYR A 41 -4.09 -9.69 7.42
CA TYR A 41 -2.75 -9.16 7.29
C TYR A 41 -2.01 -9.95 6.25
N PHE A 42 -1.59 -9.31 5.18
CA PHE A 42 -0.83 -9.99 4.15
C PHE A 42 0.26 -9.10 3.58
N ASN A 43 1.23 -9.73 2.96
CA ASN A 43 2.26 -9.06 2.19
C ASN A 43 2.40 -9.78 0.85
N ILE A 44 2.41 -9.01 -0.24
CA ILE A 44 2.62 -9.51 -1.60
C ILE A 44 3.88 -8.88 -2.18
N LEU A 45 4.64 -9.68 -2.93
CA LEU A 45 5.83 -9.25 -3.63
C LEU A 45 5.50 -9.01 -5.11
N ILE A 46 5.46 -7.75 -5.52
CA ILE A 46 5.10 -7.32 -6.88
C ILE A 46 6.38 -7.02 -7.66
N PRO A 47 6.73 -7.79 -8.70
CA PRO A 47 7.87 -7.49 -9.55
C PRO A 47 7.73 -6.13 -10.24
N LEU A 48 8.82 -5.37 -10.30
CA LEU A 48 8.86 -4.08 -11.00
C LEU A 48 9.16 -4.22 -12.51
N ASP A 49 9.07 -5.43 -13.06
CA ASP A 49 9.30 -5.67 -14.50
C ASP A 49 8.39 -4.78 -15.35
N GLY A 50 8.99 -3.92 -16.17
CA GLY A 50 8.27 -2.95 -17.00
C GLY A 50 7.67 -1.74 -16.25
N ILE A 51 7.91 -1.61 -14.95
CA ILE A 51 7.48 -0.45 -14.15
C ILE A 51 8.72 0.40 -13.78
N PRO A 52 8.77 1.68 -14.17
CA PRO A 52 9.87 2.56 -13.76
C PRO A 52 9.96 2.66 -12.22
N LEU A 53 11.17 2.63 -11.67
CA LEU A 53 11.40 2.73 -10.23
C LEU A 53 10.76 3.98 -9.61
N ALA A 54 10.82 5.11 -10.32
CA ALA A 54 10.17 6.35 -9.90
C ALA A 54 8.65 6.24 -9.74
N SER A 55 8.01 5.28 -10.44
CA SER A 55 6.58 5.01 -10.37
C SER A 55 6.20 4.00 -9.27
N ALA A 56 7.17 3.37 -8.61
CA ALA A 56 6.90 2.37 -7.57
C ALA A 56 5.98 2.89 -6.42
N PRO A 57 6.10 4.15 -5.93
CA PRO A 57 5.18 4.68 -4.91
C PRO A 57 3.72 4.73 -5.37
N GLN A 58 3.47 4.93 -6.67
CA GLN A 58 2.12 4.98 -7.25
C GLN A 58 1.37 3.64 -7.14
N ILE A 59 2.09 2.51 -7.07
CA ILE A 59 1.49 1.17 -6.88
C ILE A 59 0.69 1.13 -5.58
N THR A 60 1.13 1.85 -4.54
CA THR A 60 0.41 1.96 -3.26
C THR A 60 -0.96 2.62 -3.46
N GLN A 61 -1.02 3.68 -4.26
CA GLN A 61 -2.26 4.40 -4.57
C GLN A 61 -3.20 3.54 -5.42
N VAL A 62 -2.67 2.88 -6.45
CA VAL A 62 -3.42 1.94 -7.29
C VAL A 62 -4.02 0.82 -6.43
N ALA A 63 -3.25 0.22 -5.53
CA ALA A 63 -3.72 -0.82 -4.63
C ALA A 63 -4.78 -0.30 -3.65
N ALA A 64 -4.57 0.86 -3.03
CA ALA A 64 -5.52 1.45 -2.08
C ALA A 64 -6.87 1.72 -2.75
N LEU A 65 -6.87 2.33 -3.95
CA LEU A 65 -8.10 2.57 -4.69
C LEU A 65 -8.79 1.25 -5.10
N THR A 66 -8.04 0.30 -5.64
CA THR A 66 -8.57 -1.02 -6.05
C THR A 66 -9.24 -1.73 -4.86
N PHE A 67 -8.62 -1.69 -3.68
CA PHE A 67 -9.21 -2.28 -2.48
C PHE A 67 -10.43 -1.48 -1.99
N ALA A 68 -10.37 -0.16 -2.05
CA ALA A 68 -11.50 0.68 -1.67
C ALA A 68 -12.74 0.43 -2.54
N GLU A 69 -12.57 0.17 -3.84
CA GLU A 69 -13.66 -0.21 -4.74
C GLU A 69 -14.30 -1.56 -4.34
N VAL A 70 -13.48 -2.55 -3.96
CA VAL A 70 -13.97 -3.83 -3.43
C VAL A 70 -14.76 -3.61 -2.13
N PHE A 71 -14.23 -2.83 -1.20
CA PHE A 71 -14.91 -2.56 0.08
C PHE A 71 -16.19 -1.75 -0.10
N LYS A 72 -16.18 -0.80 -1.04
CA LYS A 72 -17.39 -0.04 -1.41
C LYS A 72 -18.47 -0.95 -1.96
N SER A 73 -18.14 -1.90 -2.82
CA SER A 73 -19.08 -2.89 -3.34
C SER A 73 -19.71 -3.73 -2.22
N LEU A 74 -18.91 -4.18 -1.24
CA LEU A 74 -19.41 -4.89 -0.06
C LEU A 74 -20.32 -4.03 0.81
N GLN A 75 -19.98 -2.74 0.98
CA GLN A 75 -20.82 -1.78 1.71
C GLN A 75 -22.17 -1.56 0.98
N ASP A 76 -22.14 -1.34 -0.33
CA ASP A 76 -23.33 -1.09 -1.14
C ASP A 76 -24.27 -2.31 -1.12
N GLU A 77 -23.73 -3.53 -1.25
CA GLU A 77 -24.48 -4.78 -1.12
C GLU A 77 -25.14 -4.90 0.26
N SER A 78 -24.38 -4.65 1.33
CA SER A 78 -24.91 -4.72 2.70
C SER A 78 -25.97 -3.65 2.96
N ASN A 79 -25.82 -2.45 2.41
CA ASN A 79 -26.80 -1.38 2.51
C ASN A 79 -28.10 -1.74 1.77
N ALA A 80 -28.00 -2.37 0.60
CA ALA A 80 -29.16 -2.85 -0.18
C ALA A 80 -29.95 -3.94 0.57
N GLN A 81 -29.26 -4.75 1.39
CA GLN A 81 -29.84 -5.78 2.26
C GLN A 81 -30.35 -5.22 3.60
N GLY A 82 -30.18 -3.92 3.86
CA GLY A 82 -30.59 -3.29 5.13
C GLY A 82 -29.67 -3.59 6.32
N LEU A 83 -28.51 -4.20 6.09
CA LEU A 83 -27.54 -4.62 7.12
C LEU A 83 -26.50 -3.54 7.42
N GLY A 84 -26.15 -2.73 6.42
CA GLY A 84 -25.04 -1.78 6.50
C GLY A 84 -25.23 -0.68 7.54
N ASN A 85 -24.14 -0.31 8.19
CA ASN A 85 -24.13 0.79 9.17
C ASN A 85 -23.95 2.14 8.47
N LYS A 86 -25.06 2.76 8.11
CA LYS A 86 -25.08 4.05 7.39
C LYS A 86 -24.52 5.21 8.20
N SER A 87 -24.45 5.11 9.53
CA SER A 87 -23.95 6.18 10.40
C SER A 87 -22.43 6.38 10.27
N LEU A 88 -21.69 5.37 9.80
CA LEU A 88 -20.25 5.44 9.57
C LEU A 88 -19.86 6.23 8.33
N GLY A 89 -20.82 6.50 7.42
CA GLY A 89 -20.56 7.18 6.14
C GLY A 89 -20.17 6.22 5.03
N LYS A 90 -19.45 6.73 4.03
CA LYS A 90 -19.05 5.98 2.83
C LYS A 90 -17.59 5.53 2.92
N VAL A 91 -17.27 4.43 2.23
CA VAL A 91 -15.88 4.03 1.99
C VAL A 91 -15.21 5.06 1.09
N THR A 92 -14.06 5.55 1.52
CA THR A 92 -13.26 6.58 0.85
C THR A 92 -11.78 6.23 0.91
N VAL A 93 -10.99 6.86 0.06
CA VAL A 93 -9.53 6.82 0.13
C VAL A 93 -8.99 8.10 0.78
N LYS A 94 -7.85 7.99 1.41
CA LYS A 94 -7.06 9.11 1.90
C LYS A 94 -5.64 8.97 1.38
N TRP A 95 -5.21 9.96 0.64
CA TRP A 95 -3.87 9.97 0.07
C TRP A 95 -2.77 9.81 1.15
N PRO A 96 -1.74 9.02 0.87
CA PRO A 96 -1.54 8.23 -0.36
C PRO A 96 -1.97 6.76 -0.25
N ASN A 97 -2.38 6.25 0.91
CA ASN A 97 -2.37 4.80 1.17
C ASN A 97 -3.41 4.28 2.18
N ASP A 98 -4.31 5.13 2.64
CA ASP A 98 -5.29 4.78 3.67
C ASP A 98 -6.69 4.63 3.08
N ILE A 99 -7.47 3.70 3.64
CA ILE A 99 -8.88 3.52 3.30
C ILE A 99 -9.70 3.70 4.58
N LEU A 100 -10.71 4.56 4.47
CA LEU A 100 -11.57 4.96 5.57
C LEU A 100 -13.03 4.68 5.26
N CYS A 101 -13.85 4.64 6.30
CA CYS A 101 -15.30 4.79 6.21
C CYS A 101 -15.68 6.03 7.04
N GLY A 102 -16.15 7.08 6.37
CA GLY A 102 -16.22 8.40 6.98
C GLY A 102 -14.84 8.85 7.50
N LYS A 103 -14.71 9.06 8.82
CA LYS A 103 -13.45 9.44 9.47
C LYS A 103 -12.67 8.24 10.04
N HIS A 104 -13.21 7.03 9.96
CA HIS A 104 -12.69 5.85 10.65
C HIS A 104 -11.81 5.02 9.71
N LYS A 105 -10.52 4.95 10.01
CA LYS A 105 -9.59 4.11 9.24
C LYS A 105 -9.82 2.63 9.54
N PHE A 106 -9.87 1.79 8.49
CA PHE A 106 -9.95 0.34 8.63
C PHE A 106 -8.97 -0.43 7.76
N CYS A 107 -8.32 0.23 6.78
CA CYS A 107 -7.30 -0.41 5.97
C CYS A 107 -6.12 0.54 5.73
N GLY A 108 -4.92 -0.03 5.65
CA GLY A 108 -3.71 0.68 5.28
C GLY A 108 -2.81 -0.19 4.42
N VAL A 109 -2.18 0.45 3.42
CA VAL A 109 -1.23 -0.17 2.50
C VAL A 109 0.15 0.43 2.72
N LEU A 110 1.16 -0.41 2.90
CA LEU A 110 2.56 0.01 3.04
C LEU A 110 3.41 -0.70 2.00
N ALA A 111 4.01 0.04 1.08
CA ALA A 111 4.84 -0.49 0.03
C ALA A 111 6.29 -0.01 0.18
N GLU A 112 7.22 -0.91 -0.04
CA GLU A 112 8.66 -0.64 0.01
C GLU A 112 9.35 -1.38 -1.14
N VAL A 113 10.28 -0.70 -1.83
CA VAL A 113 11.11 -1.33 -2.86
C VAL A 113 12.12 -2.26 -2.19
N VAL A 114 12.28 -3.45 -2.74
CA VAL A 114 13.18 -4.48 -2.24
C VAL A 114 13.94 -5.12 -3.39
N TYR A 115 15.13 -5.63 -3.10
CA TYR A 115 15.89 -6.48 -4.00
C TYR A 115 15.47 -7.94 -3.80
N VAL A 116 15.24 -8.63 -4.91
CA VAL A 116 14.95 -10.07 -4.96
C VAL A 116 16.15 -10.78 -5.56
N LYS A 117 16.79 -11.62 -4.77
CA LYS A 117 17.90 -12.45 -5.27
C LYS A 117 17.36 -13.54 -6.18
N LYS A 118 17.86 -13.62 -7.39
CA LYS A 118 17.54 -14.66 -8.36
C LYS A 118 18.80 -15.43 -8.75
N LEU A 119 18.78 -16.72 -8.53
CA LEU A 119 19.83 -17.60 -9.05
C LEU A 119 19.54 -17.82 -10.54
N MET A 120 20.50 -17.44 -11.40
CA MET A 120 20.42 -17.76 -12.81
C MET A 120 20.74 -19.23 -13.01
N PRO A 121 19.94 -19.97 -13.78
CA PRO A 121 20.33 -21.32 -14.18
C PRO A 121 21.67 -21.24 -14.91
N ASN A 122 22.60 -22.16 -14.61
CA ASN A 122 23.83 -22.29 -15.37
C ASN A 122 23.46 -22.45 -16.86
N GLN A 123 23.90 -21.51 -17.70
CA GLN A 123 23.85 -21.74 -19.14
C GLN A 123 24.86 -22.83 -19.45
N VAL A 124 24.37 -24.04 -19.69
CA VAL A 124 25.18 -25.11 -20.26
C VAL A 124 25.44 -24.70 -21.72
N ARG A 125 26.62 -24.10 -21.97
CA ARG A 125 27.13 -23.98 -23.33
C ARG A 125 27.53 -25.36 -23.77
N HIS A 126 26.88 -25.89 -24.77
CA HIS A 126 27.37 -27.01 -25.54
C HIS A 126 28.52 -26.50 -26.43
N ASP A 127 29.72 -26.45 -25.90
CA ASP A 127 30.91 -26.30 -26.72
C ASP A 127 31.35 -27.69 -27.18
N VAL A 128 31.34 -27.86 -28.49
CA VAL A 128 31.90 -29.01 -29.18
C VAL A 128 33.43 -28.84 -29.19
N GLY A 129 34.09 -29.45 -28.23
CA GLY A 129 35.57 -29.39 -28.12
C GLY A 129 36.09 -29.63 -26.72
N ASP A 130 36.88 -30.64 -26.59
CA ASP A 130 37.46 -31.28 -25.42
C ASP A 130 38.23 -30.34 -24.46
N GLN A 131 37.51 -29.59 -23.61
CA GLN A 131 37.98 -29.10 -22.29
C GLN A 131 36.82 -28.67 -21.44
N VAL A 132 36.44 -29.50 -20.47
CA VAL A 132 35.45 -29.15 -19.44
C VAL A 132 36.09 -28.17 -18.46
N ARG A 133 35.82 -26.86 -18.63
CA ARG A 133 36.04 -25.90 -17.56
C ARG A 133 34.80 -25.84 -16.72
N HIS A 134 34.85 -26.38 -15.52
CA HIS A 134 33.87 -26.18 -14.47
C HIS A 134 33.92 -24.73 -13.99
N ASP A 135 33.24 -23.81 -14.65
CA ASP A 135 32.98 -22.50 -14.10
C ASP A 135 31.62 -22.54 -13.38
N VAL A 136 31.66 -22.93 -12.11
CA VAL A 136 30.53 -23.08 -11.19
C VAL A 136 30.30 -21.75 -10.46
N SER A 137 30.32 -20.65 -11.14
CA SER A 137 29.85 -19.37 -10.60
C SER A 137 28.42 -19.10 -11.08
N GLY A 138 27.42 -19.59 -10.34
CA GLY A 138 26.05 -19.20 -10.56
C GLY A 138 25.94 -17.67 -10.46
N GLN A 139 25.71 -17.00 -11.58
CA GLN A 139 25.52 -15.54 -11.58
C GLN A 139 24.28 -15.21 -10.76
N VAL A 140 24.46 -14.39 -9.74
CA VAL A 140 23.38 -13.86 -8.92
C VAL A 140 22.87 -12.59 -9.59
N ARG A 141 21.60 -12.57 -9.97
CA ARG A 141 20.90 -11.35 -10.40
C ARG A 141 20.02 -10.83 -9.27
N HIS A 142 19.96 -9.53 -9.14
CA HIS A 142 19.04 -8.86 -8.24
C HIS A 142 17.98 -8.15 -9.06
N ASP A 143 16.76 -8.66 -8.99
CA ASP A 143 15.60 -8.00 -9.58
C ASP A 143 14.96 -7.06 -8.54
N LEU A 144 14.28 -5.99 -8.99
CA LEU A 144 13.55 -5.10 -8.13
C LEU A 144 12.09 -5.53 -8.00
N ALA A 145 11.56 -5.42 -6.81
CA ALA A 145 10.15 -5.65 -6.54
C ALA A 145 9.62 -4.68 -5.47
N VAL A 146 8.31 -4.53 -5.41
CA VAL A 146 7.61 -3.87 -4.32
C VAL A 146 7.14 -4.93 -3.33
N SER A 147 7.59 -4.85 -2.08
CA SER A 147 7.03 -5.58 -0.95
C SER A 147 5.87 -4.74 -0.39
N MET A 148 4.64 -5.16 -0.68
CA MET A 148 3.43 -4.46 -0.28
C MET A 148 2.77 -5.17 0.90
N GLY A 149 2.84 -4.55 2.09
CA GLY A 149 2.11 -4.97 3.27
C GLY A 149 0.72 -4.33 3.32
N VAL A 150 -0.28 -5.13 3.63
CA VAL A 150 -1.67 -4.68 3.74
C VAL A 150 -2.25 -5.14 5.07
N GLY A 151 -2.81 -4.19 5.83
CA GLY A 151 -3.54 -4.47 7.06
C GLY A 151 -4.99 -4.03 6.93
N ILE A 152 -5.93 -4.93 7.21
CA ILE A 152 -7.37 -4.68 7.11
C ILE A 152 -8.04 -5.13 8.41
N ASN A 153 -8.75 -4.22 9.04
CA ASN A 153 -9.62 -4.54 10.16
C ASN A 153 -10.90 -5.16 9.60
N VAL A 154 -11.08 -6.48 9.75
CA VAL A 154 -12.18 -7.20 9.10
C VAL A 154 -13.31 -7.49 10.09
N ASN A 155 -13.07 -8.38 11.06
CA ASN A 155 -14.11 -8.90 11.98
C ASN A 155 -13.85 -8.58 13.45
N SER A 156 -12.76 -7.89 13.78
CA SER A 156 -12.48 -7.42 15.15
C SER A 156 -13.50 -6.37 15.61
N SER A 157 -13.49 -6.06 16.89
CA SER A 157 -14.29 -4.98 17.46
C SER A 157 -13.55 -3.65 17.33
N PRO A 158 -14.22 -2.51 17.02
CA PRO A 158 -13.61 -1.19 17.16
C PRO A 158 -13.02 -0.93 18.55
N LEU A 159 -13.55 -1.56 19.60
CA LEU A 159 -13.05 -1.46 20.97
C LEU A 159 -11.62 -2.02 21.13
N ASP A 160 -11.22 -2.97 20.30
CA ASP A 160 -9.86 -3.53 20.32
C ASP A 160 -8.80 -2.45 19.98
N TYR A 161 -9.22 -1.31 19.43
CA TYR A 161 -8.39 -0.19 18.98
C TYR A 161 -8.53 1.07 19.82
N ALA A 162 -9.30 1.05 20.92
CA ALA A 162 -9.54 2.22 21.76
C ALA A 162 -8.25 2.87 22.28
N HIS A 163 -7.20 2.05 22.49
CA HIS A 163 -5.89 2.49 22.95
C HIS A 163 -5.10 3.31 21.92
N LEU A 164 -5.54 3.34 20.65
CA LEU A 164 -4.82 4.04 19.58
C LEU A 164 -5.08 5.55 19.53
N GLY A 165 -6.05 6.06 20.27
CA GLY A 165 -6.39 7.49 20.32
C GLY A 165 -6.87 8.09 18.99
N ARG A 166 -7.33 7.24 18.05
CA ARG A 166 -7.83 7.64 16.73
C ARG A 166 -9.06 6.86 16.32
N ALA A 167 -9.86 7.43 15.43
CA ALA A 167 -11.06 6.77 14.92
C ALA A 167 -10.70 5.56 14.03
N VAL A 168 -11.17 4.39 14.44
CA VAL A 168 -10.96 3.10 13.76
C VAL A 168 -12.31 2.40 13.62
N THR A 169 -12.52 1.67 12.52
CA THR A 169 -13.67 0.79 12.32
C THR A 169 -13.22 -0.53 11.68
N THR A 170 -14.17 -1.40 11.37
CA THR A 170 -13.95 -2.71 10.75
C THR A 170 -14.93 -2.95 9.61
N LEU A 171 -14.62 -3.86 8.70
CA LEU A 171 -15.55 -4.24 7.64
C LEU A 171 -16.83 -4.86 8.21
N LYS A 172 -16.73 -5.63 9.29
CA LYS A 172 -17.90 -6.17 10.00
C LYS A 172 -18.84 -5.05 10.48
N ASP A 173 -18.27 -3.99 11.03
CA ASP A 173 -19.04 -2.86 11.54
C ASP A 173 -19.67 -2.04 10.39
N ILE A 174 -18.91 -1.84 9.30
CA ILE A 174 -19.40 -1.17 8.09
C ILE A 174 -20.56 -1.95 7.43
N CYS A 175 -20.39 -3.26 7.28
CA CYS A 175 -21.33 -4.13 6.57
C CYS A 175 -22.45 -4.68 7.47
N GLY A 176 -22.37 -4.52 8.80
CA GLY A 176 -23.34 -5.08 9.75
C GLY A 176 -23.33 -6.62 9.82
N ARG A 177 -22.33 -7.27 9.23
CA ARG A 177 -22.19 -8.74 9.19
C ARG A 177 -20.74 -9.18 9.17
N SER A 178 -20.46 -10.38 9.64
CA SER A 178 -19.12 -10.95 9.51
C SER A 178 -18.75 -11.19 8.04
N ILE A 179 -17.48 -10.94 7.73
CA ILE A 179 -16.93 -11.08 6.39
C ILE A 179 -16.03 -12.33 6.33
N ASN A 180 -16.21 -13.16 5.31
CA ASN A 180 -15.32 -14.29 5.06
C ASN A 180 -13.96 -13.77 4.58
N ARG A 181 -12.92 -13.93 5.40
CA ARG A 181 -11.57 -13.40 5.15
C ARG A 181 -10.88 -14.04 3.93
N GLU A 182 -11.11 -15.32 3.68
CA GLU A 182 -10.52 -16.04 2.55
C GLU A 182 -11.09 -15.53 1.22
N LYS A 183 -12.43 -15.43 1.13
CA LYS A 183 -13.10 -14.87 -0.05
C LYS A 183 -12.67 -13.41 -0.27
N LEU A 184 -12.57 -12.64 0.80
CA LEU A 184 -12.09 -11.27 0.73
C LEU A 184 -10.66 -11.21 0.16
N LEU A 185 -9.75 -12.04 0.67
CA LEU A 185 -8.37 -12.10 0.16
C LEU A 185 -8.33 -12.46 -1.32
N GLN A 186 -9.09 -13.47 -1.75
CA GLN A 186 -9.17 -13.86 -3.17
C GLN A 186 -9.65 -12.71 -4.05
N MET A 187 -10.68 -11.97 -3.62
CA MET A 187 -11.18 -10.81 -4.34
C MET A 187 -10.12 -9.70 -4.43
N LEU A 188 -9.44 -9.40 -3.33
CA LEU A 188 -8.42 -8.34 -3.28
C LEU A 188 -7.23 -8.69 -4.17
N ILE A 189 -6.71 -9.91 -4.11
CA ILE A 189 -5.56 -10.34 -4.91
C ILE A 189 -5.92 -10.36 -6.39
N GLY A 190 -7.05 -10.95 -6.79
CA GLY A 190 -7.45 -11.00 -8.20
C GLY A 190 -7.71 -9.60 -8.81
N ASN A 191 -8.24 -8.65 -8.02
CA ASN A 191 -8.38 -7.26 -8.47
C ASN A 191 -7.02 -6.54 -8.54
N LEU A 192 -6.13 -6.76 -7.56
CA LEU A 192 -4.80 -6.18 -7.54
C LEU A 192 -3.94 -6.64 -8.73
N GLU A 193 -3.96 -7.94 -9.07
CA GLU A 193 -3.23 -8.48 -10.22
C GLU A 193 -3.64 -7.78 -11.53
N ARG A 194 -4.94 -7.61 -11.75
CA ARG A 194 -5.47 -6.88 -12.91
C ARG A 194 -5.04 -5.41 -12.90
N ALA A 195 -5.15 -4.75 -11.75
CA ALA A 195 -4.77 -3.35 -11.59
C ALA A 195 -3.27 -3.14 -11.85
N VAL A 196 -2.40 -4.01 -11.32
CA VAL A 196 -0.95 -3.94 -11.56
C VAL A 196 -0.63 -4.20 -13.04
N GLY A 197 -1.33 -5.12 -13.71
CA GLY A 197 -1.20 -5.35 -15.15
C GLY A 197 -1.55 -4.10 -15.97
N GLN A 198 -2.64 -3.43 -15.64
CA GLN A 198 -3.04 -2.16 -16.27
C GLN A 198 -2.04 -1.03 -15.93
N PHE A 199 -1.58 -0.96 -14.68
CA PHE A 199 -0.59 0.04 -14.27
C PHE A 199 0.73 -0.08 -15.04
N ARG A 200 1.19 -1.30 -15.33
CA ARG A 200 2.36 -1.52 -16.19
C ARG A 200 2.17 -0.94 -17.58
N ALA A 201 0.98 -1.06 -18.14
CA ALA A 201 0.70 -0.60 -19.51
C ALA A 201 0.45 0.90 -19.60
N PHE A 202 -0.19 1.51 -18.61
CA PHE A 202 -0.75 2.86 -18.72
C PHE A 202 -0.30 3.83 -17.61
N GLY A 203 0.51 3.40 -16.65
CA GLY A 203 0.86 4.20 -15.46
C GLY A 203 -0.36 4.48 -14.58
N ILE A 204 -0.27 5.48 -13.68
CA ILE A 204 -1.32 5.81 -12.71
C ILE A 204 -2.49 6.61 -13.31
N ARG A 205 -2.30 7.27 -14.42
CA ARG A 205 -3.26 8.22 -15.00
C ARG A 205 -4.72 7.71 -15.08
N PRO A 206 -4.98 6.43 -15.48
CA PRO A 206 -6.35 5.90 -15.51
C PRO A 206 -7.06 5.88 -14.15
N TRP A 207 -6.31 5.85 -13.04
CA TRP A 207 -6.87 5.79 -11.68
C TRP A 207 -7.16 7.16 -11.08
N VAL A 208 -6.56 8.25 -11.58
CA VAL A 208 -6.67 9.58 -10.97
C VAL A 208 -8.12 10.05 -10.86
N ALA A 209 -8.90 9.90 -11.92
CA ALA A 209 -10.31 10.30 -11.89
C ALA A 209 -11.15 9.49 -10.89
N ALA A 210 -10.89 8.19 -10.76
CA ALA A 210 -11.57 7.34 -9.78
C ALA A 210 -11.12 7.68 -8.35
N TRP A 211 -9.82 7.96 -8.15
CA TRP A 211 -9.31 8.43 -6.88
C TRP A 211 -10.02 9.69 -6.42
N LYS A 212 -10.06 10.73 -7.26
CA LYS A 212 -10.72 12.02 -6.95
C LYS A 212 -12.20 11.85 -6.54
N ARG A 213 -12.90 10.91 -7.16
CA ARG A 213 -14.30 10.60 -6.79
C ARG A 213 -14.45 9.93 -5.42
N MET A 214 -13.43 9.21 -4.97
CA MET A 214 -13.44 8.49 -3.69
C MET A 214 -12.70 9.23 -2.58
N ASP A 215 -11.92 10.26 -2.91
CA ASP A 215 -11.20 11.08 -1.94
C ASP A 215 -12.14 12.18 -1.40
N GLN A 216 -12.40 12.14 -0.08
CA GLN A 216 -13.24 13.15 0.57
C GLN A 216 -12.42 14.34 1.12
N PHE A 217 -11.11 14.33 0.93
CA PHE A 217 -10.19 15.31 1.53
C PHE A 217 -9.70 16.35 0.54
N ILE A 218 -9.95 16.18 -0.76
CA ILE A 218 -9.71 17.23 -1.75
C ILE A 218 -10.59 18.44 -1.39
N GLY A 219 -10.00 19.62 -1.27
CA GLY A 219 -10.61 20.84 -0.78
C GLY A 219 -10.56 21.03 0.75
N ALA A 220 -10.15 20.02 1.51
CA ALA A 220 -10.05 20.12 2.97
C ALA A 220 -8.75 20.81 3.42
N ARG A 221 -8.81 21.46 4.59
CA ARG A 221 -7.62 21.89 5.31
C ARG A 221 -6.98 20.72 6.03
N GLY A 222 -5.63 20.74 6.07
CA GLY A 222 -4.87 19.72 6.78
C GLY A 222 -3.42 20.10 6.95
N THR A 223 -2.64 19.18 7.52
CA THR A 223 -1.20 19.32 7.69
C THR A 223 -0.51 18.20 6.92
N ILE A 224 0.43 18.58 6.06
CA ILE A 224 1.36 17.61 5.45
C ILE A 224 2.62 17.52 6.31
N ILE A 225 3.09 16.28 6.52
CA ILE A 225 4.32 15.99 7.25
C ILE A 225 5.28 15.34 6.26
N VAL A 226 6.26 16.12 5.82
CA VAL A 226 7.29 15.68 4.88
C VAL A 226 8.53 15.29 5.68
N ASN A 227 8.95 14.04 5.59
CA ASN A 227 10.19 13.58 6.20
C ASN A 227 11.36 13.80 5.25
N ASN A 228 12.22 14.73 5.58
CA ASN A 228 13.44 15.05 4.83
C ASN A 228 14.57 14.05 5.21
N ARG A 229 14.37 12.75 4.91
CA ARG A 229 15.49 11.81 4.97
C ARG A 229 16.31 11.98 3.68
N CYS A 230 17.34 12.83 3.72
CA CYS A 230 18.39 12.80 2.71
C CYS A 230 19.07 11.43 2.73
N THR A 231 19.16 10.80 1.55
CA THR A 231 19.88 9.53 1.34
C THR A 231 21.40 9.71 1.29
N ASP A 232 21.90 10.91 1.56
CA ASP A 232 23.33 11.18 1.57
C ASP A 232 23.95 10.79 2.91
N ALA A 233 24.76 9.74 2.88
CA ALA A 233 25.42 9.11 4.02
C ALA A 233 26.44 10.03 4.77
N ASN A 234 26.50 11.33 4.48
CA ASN A 234 27.52 12.24 5.00
C ASN A 234 26.98 13.57 5.55
N ARG A 235 25.70 13.68 5.92
CA ARG A 235 25.22 14.85 6.67
C ARG A 235 24.48 14.43 7.93
N ASP A 236 25.20 14.50 9.01
CA ASP A 236 24.72 14.49 10.40
C ASP A 236 24.06 15.84 10.70
N SER A 237 22.96 16.12 10.01
CA SER A 237 22.07 17.25 10.30
C SER A 237 20.70 16.66 10.62
N GLY A 238 20.37 16.64 11.91
CA GLY A 238 19.09 16.27 12.47
C GLY A 238 17.96 17.19 11.97
N GLU A 239 17.62 17.11 10.69
CA GLU A 239 16.45 17.78 10.14
C GLU A 239 15.22 16.90 10.38
N GLY A 240 14.46 17.29 11.37
CA GLY A 240 13.18 16.72 11.73
C GLY A 240 12.15 16.83 10.58
N ALA A 241 11.05 16.09 10.71
CA ALA A 241 9.94 16.17 9.78
C ALA A 241 9.43 17.63 9.64
N THR A 242 9.34 18.13 8.42
CA THR A 242 8.77 19.45 8.14
C THR A 242 7.25 19.34 8.12
N LYS A 243 6.58 20.13 8.96
CA LYS A 243 5.11 20.25 8.99
C LYS A 243 4.69 21.53 8.27
N LYS A 244 3.74 21.40 7.35
CA LYS A 244 3.12 22.52 6.63
C LYS A 244 1.61 22.41 6.71
N THR A 245 0.94 23.49 7.10
CA THR A 245 -0.53 23.58 7.14
C THR A 245 -1.05 24.29 5.89
N GLY A 246 -2.26 23.91 5.46
CA GLY A 246 -2.83 24.47 4.25
C GLY A 246 -4.06 23.72 3.76
N CYS A 247 -4.32 23.80 2.46
CA CYS A 247 -5.45 23.15 1.79
C CYS A 247 -4.97 22.18 0.71
N ILE A 248 -5.61 21.02 0.65
CA ILE A 248 -5.44 20.06 -0.44
C ILE A 248 -6.21 20.59 -1.63
N LEU A 249 -5.51 20.93 -2.72
CA LEU A 249 -6.16 21.45 -3.91
C LEU A 249 -6.65 20.35 -4.83
N ASP A 250 -5.78 19.40 -5.15
CA ASP A 250 -6.10 18.33 -6.10
C ASP A 250 -5.06 17.20 -6.05
N MET A 251 -5.36 16.08 -6.71
CA MET A 251 -4.41 15.05 -7.08
C MET A 251 -4.06 15.21 -8.56
N GLN A 252 -2.78 15.25 -8.89
CA GLN A 252 -2.28 15.42 -10.26
C GLN A 252 -2.27 14.10 -11.03
N ASP A 253 -2.08 14.19 -12.35
CA ASP A 253 -2.07 13.04 -13.28
C ASP A 253 -0.95 12.02 -12.98
N ASP A 254 0.08 12.43 -12.26
CA ASP A 254 1.18 11.56 -11.79
C ASP A 254 0.97 11.00 -10.38
N GLY A 255 -0.20 11.23 -9.78
CA GLY A 255 -0.54 10.76 -8.44
C GLY A 255 0.01 11.63 -7.30
N SER A 256 0.74 12.70 -7.59
CA SER A 256 1.16 13.67 -6.59
C SER A 256 -0.01 14.51 -6.09
N LEU A 257 0.12 15.05 -4.87
CA LEU A 257 -0.87 15.91 -4.26
C LEU A 257 -0.49 17.37 -4.52
N LEU A 258 -1.42 18.18 -4.99
CA LEU A 258 -1.26 19.64 -5.07
C LEU A 258 -1.75 20.25 -3.75
N PHE A 259 -0.86 20.93 -3.03
CA PHE A 259 -1.12 21.47 -1.70
C PHE A 259 -0.81 22.96 -1.65
N LYS A 260 -1.77 23.77 -1.19
CA LYS A 260 -1.58 25.20 -0.98
C LYS A 260 -1.31 25.47 0.50
N CYS A 261 -0.10 25.88 0.82
CA CYS A 261 0.32 26.27 2.16
C CYS A 261 -0.36 27.57 2.62
N ASP A 262 -0.41 27.79 3.94
CA ASP A 262 -1.01 28.98 4.52
C ASP A 262 -0.25 30.28 4.18
N ASP A 263 1.03 30.18 3.82
CA ASP A 263 1.84 31.30 3.31
C ASP A 263 1.54 31.67 1.84
N GLY A 264 0.59 30.95 1.20
CA GLY A 264 0.17 31.15 -0.17
C GLY A 264 0.96 30.33 -1.20
N THR A 265 2.05 29.68 -0.82
CA THR A 265 2.82 28.82 -1.74
C THR A 265 2.03 27.59 -2.15
N VAL A 266 2.19 27.13 -3.39
CA VAL A 266 1.58 25.91 -3.90
C VAL A 266 2.69 24.89 -4.17
N GLU A 267 2.58 23.73 -3.54
CA GLU A 267 3.57 22.66 -3.62
C GLU A 267 3.01 21.40 -4.24
N THR A 268 3.84 20.70 -5.02
CA THR A 268 3.59 19.34 -5.48
C THR A 268 4.22 18.37 -4.50
N VAL A 269 3.39 17.51 -3.88
CA VAL A 269 3.79 16.59 -2.81
C VAL A 269 3.73 15.16 -3.32
N TYR A 270 4.88 14.51 -3.42
CA TYR A 270 5.00 13.13 -3.89
C TYR A 270 4.89 12.09 -2.77
N SER A 271 5.26 12.45 -1.55
CA SER A 271 5.18 11.58 -0.37
C SER A 271 5.12 12.43 0.90
N ALA A 272 4.08 12.26 1.68
CA ALA A 272 3.92 12.86 3.01
C ALA A 272 2.90 12.08 3.82
N ASP A 273 2.87 12.30 5.14
CA ASP A 273 1.70 11.98 5.95
C ASP A 273 0.74 13.17 5.89
N LEU A 274 -0.54 12.86 5.83
CA LEU A 274 -1.61 13.86 5.79
C LEU A 274 -2.43 13.74 7.08
N GLU A 275 -2.47 14.82 7.88
CA GLU A 275 -3.30 14.96 9.07
C GLU A 275 -4.45 15.92 8.76
N ILE A 276 -5.70 15.46 8.95
CA ILE A 276 -6.93 16.21 8.65
C ILE A 276 -7.86 16.11 9.86
#